data_0ca60d9e266f35c97dc1e6f500d60cb0
#
_entry.id   0ca60d9e266f35c97dc1e6f500d60cb0
#
_cell.length_a   1.000
_cell.length_b   1.000
_cell.length_c   1.000
_cell.angle_alpha   90.00
_cell.angle_beta   90.00
_cell.angle_gamma   90.00
#
_symmetry.space_group_name_H-M   'P 1'
#
loop_
_entity.id
_entity.type
_entity.pdbx_description
1 polymer ?
#
loop_
_entity_poly.entity_id
_entity_poly.type
_entity_poly.pdbx_seq_one_letter_code
_entity_poly.pdbx_strand_id
1 'polypeptide(L)'
;MLKNRKENKIKKEKFVLEINERVKKKYLNLLGFAARSGKISYGEEDILNGIEKGKIALTLIAKDMSKKSKDRIEKKIINIYENLNYNRNTSKRKISQDIKVIIVGTKEENSSAVGKINKPIIGIKDRNLAKGIIKSILEEIDGE
;
A
#
# COMPACT_ATOMS: atom_id res chain seq x y z
N MET A 1 -1.07 25.61 12.66
CA MET A 1 -0.44 25.68 12.05
C MET A 1 0.34 24.94 11.03
N LEU A 2 1.22 25.62 10.46
CA LEU A 2 2.06 25.08 9.48
C LEU A 2 2.77 23.86 9.95
N LYS A 3 3.15 23.88 11.16
CA LYS A 3 3.83 22.79 11.74
C LYS A 3 3.05 21.51 11.68
N ASN A 4 1.81 21.57 12.02
CA ASN A 4 1.00 20.39 11.99
C ASN A 4 0.83 19.87 10.59
N ARG A 5 0.69 20.77 9.66
CA ARG A 5 0.53 20.38 8.31
C ARG A 5 1.77 19.69 7.82
N LYS A 6 2.91 20.17 8.23
CA LYS A 6 4.15 19.58 7.86
C LYS A 6 4.28 18.21 8.45
N GLU A 7 3.87 18.07 9.67
CA GLU A 7 3.95 16.81 10.32
C GLU A 7 3.08 15.77 9.65
N ASN A 8 1.91 16.18 9.20
CA ASN A 8 1.06 15.26 8.53
C ASN A 8 1.68 14.80 7.23
N LYS A 9 2.34 15.71 6.55
CA LYS A 9 2.98 15.35 5.34
C LYS A 9 4.09 14.39 5.60
N ILE A 10 4.84 14.64 6.64
CA ILE A 10 5.93 13.78 6.99
C ILE A 10 5.44 12.39 7.33
N LYS A 11 4.32 12.32 7.99
CA LYS A 11 3.78 11.04 8.32
C LYS A 11 3.43 10.25 7.10
N LYS A 12 2.86 10.91 6.12
CA LYS A 12 2.54 10.24 4.91
C LYS A 12 3.79 9.75 4.26
N GLU A 13 4.82 10.56 4.30
CA GLU A 13 6.04 10.20 3.67
C GLU A 13 6.77 9.12 4.39
N LYS A 14 6.37 8.81 5.59
CA LYS A 14 7.02 7.75 6.31
C LYS A 14 6.88 6.44 5.60
N PHE A 15 5.89 6.32 4.79
CA PHE A 15 5.72 5.06 4.09
C PHE A 15 6.62 4.95 2.88
N VAL A 16 7.45 5.96 2.68
CA VAL A 16 8.39 5.93 1.60
C VAL A 16 9.78 5.68 2.13
N LEU A 17 9.90 5.40 3.39
CA LEU A 17 11.18 5.31 3.99
C LEU A 17 11.97 4.08 3.68
N GLU A 18 13.25 4.19 3.98
CA GLU A 18 14.12 3.06 3.90
C GLU A 18 13.81 2.20 5.10
N ILE A 19 13.66 0.94 4.91
CA ILE A 19 13.46 0.04 6.02
C ILE A 19 14.66 -0.88 6.06
N ASN A 20 14.97 -1.43 7.20
CA ASN A 20 16.16 -2.24 7.32
C ASN A 20 15.95 -3.60 6.64
N GLU A 21 17.03 -4.32 6.49
CA GLU A 21 16.99 -5.58 5.75
C GLU A 21 16.06 -6.62 6.37
N ARG A 22 15.97 -6.64 7.66
CA ARG A 22 15.12 -7.61 8.31
C ARG A 22 13.65 -7.36 8.00
N VAL A 23 13.24 -6.12 8.07
CA VAL A 23 11.86 -5.76 7.76
C VAL A 23 11.56 -5.98 6.30
N LYS A 24 12.53 -5.65 5.45
CA LYS A 24 12.38 -5.83 4.02
C LYS A 24 12.16 -7.31 3.73
N LYS A 25 12.94 -8.15 4.33
CA LYS A 25 12.83 -9.57 4.11
C LYS A 25 11.46 -10.09 4.52
N LYS A 26 10.97 -9.60 5.64
CA LYS A 26 9.68 -10.04 6.13
C LYS A 26 8.55 -9.68 5.19
N TYR A 27 8.49 -8.43 4.77
CA TYR A 27 7.36 -8.06 3.93
C TYR A 27 7.49 -8.67 2.54
N LEU A 28 8.70 -8.84 2.03
CA LEU A 28 8.87 -9.46 0.72
C LEU A 28 8.48 -10.94 0.77
N ASN A 29 8.75 -11.60 1.88
CA ASN A 29 8.32 -12.98 2.05
C ASN A 29 6.81 -13.08 2.07
N LEU A 30 6.14 -12.15 2.74
CA LEU A 30 4.69 -12.16 2.77
C LEU A 30 4.12 -11.88 1.40
N LEU A 31 4.77 -11.00 0.64
CA LEU A 31 4.35 -10.74 -0.72
C LEU A 31 4.44 -12.02 -1.55
N GLY A 32 5.53 -12.73 -1.40
CA GLY A 32 5.71 -13.98 -2.15
C GLY A 32 4.64 -14.99 -1.80
N PHE A 33 4.30 -15.05 -0.53
CA PHE A 33 3.27 -15.96 -0.08
C PHE A 33 1.92 -15.56 -0.67
N ALA A 34 1.64 -14.27 -0.69
CA ALA A 34 0.39 -13.77 -1.25
C ALA A 34 0.30 -14.12 -2.74
N ALA A 35 1.41 -14.01 -3.44
CA ALA A 35 1.42 -14.33 -4.85
C ALA A 35 1.16 -15.81 -5.08
N ARG A 36 1.80 -16.65 -4.30
CA ARG A 36 1.62 -18.08 -4.44
C ARG A 36 0.21 -18.53 -4.08
N SER A 37 -0.45 -17.71 -3.26
CA SER A 37 -1.82 -18.03 -2.84
C SER A 37 -2.87 -17.40 -3.76
N GLY A 38 -2.43 -16.75 -4.82
CA GLY A 38 -3.36 -16.12 -5.75
C GLY A 38 -4.06 -14.92 -5.19
N LYS A 39 -3.44 -14.24 -4.24
CA LYS A 39 -4.05 -13.10 -3.58
C LYS A 39 -3.51 -11.76 -4.02
N ILE A 40 -3.01 -11.67 -5.23
CA ILE A 40 -2.44 -10.43 -5.72
C ILE A 40 -3.07 -9.98 -7.03
N SER A 41 -3.24 -8.69 -7.15
CA SER A 41 -3.71 -8.08 -8.37
C SER A 41 -2.57 -7.24 -8.92
N TYR A 42 -2.32 -7.32 -10.21
CA TYR A 42 -1.27 -6.57 -10.85
C TYR A 42 -1.87 -5.60 -11.84
N GLY A 43 -1.22 -4.51 -12.07
CA GLY A 43 -1.71 -3.56 -13.06
C GLY A 43 -2.63 -2.52 -12.46
N GLU A 44 -2.42 -1.29 -12.90
CA GLU A 44 -3.14 -0.17 -12.33
C GLU A 44 -4.65 -0.31 -12.47
N GLU A 45 -5.10 -0.66 -13.65
CA GLU A 45 -6.52 -0.73 -13.89
C GLU A 45 -7.21 -1.79 -13.04
N ASP A 46 -6.62 -2.96 -12.98
CA ASP A 46 -7.20 -4.04 -12.19
C ASP A 46 -7.23 -3.69 -10.70
N ILE A 47 -6.17 -3.04 -10.24
CA ILE A 47 -6.10 -2.66 -8.85
C ILE A 47 -7.17 -1.61 -8.54
N LEU A 48 -7.28 -0.59 -9.38
CA LEU A 48 -8.27 0.45 -9.12
C LEU A 48 -9.69 -0.10 -9.16
N ASN A 49 -9.97 -0.98 -10.10
CA ASN A 49 -11.27 -1.60 -10.15
C ASN A 49 -11.50 -2.47 -8.93
N GLY A 50 -10.48 -3.17 -8.49
CA GLY A 50 -10.58 -4.01 -7.31
C GLY A 50 -10.86 -3.21 -6.06
N ILE A 51 -10.23 -2.04 -5.95
CA ILE A 51 -10.46 -1.19 -4.80
C ILE A 51 -11.92 -0.74 -4.78
N GLU A 52 -12.42 -0.36 -5.94
CA GLU A 52 -13.78 0.10 -6.03
C GLU A 52 -14.77 -0.98 -5.64
N LYS A 53 -14.46 -2.22 -5.93
CA LYS A 53 -15.32 -3.34 -5.61
C LYS A 53 -15.03 -3.97 -4.26
N GLY A 54 -14.16 -3.35 -3.51
CA GLY A 54 -13.84 -3.87 -2.18
C GLY A 54 -13.01 -5.14 -2.18
N LYS A 55 -12.30 -5.38 -3.26
CA LYS A 55 -11.50 -6.59 -3.37
C LYS A 55 -10.00 -6.42 -3.14
N ILE A 56 -9.58 -5.21 -2.88
CA ILE A 56 -8.17 -4.96 -2.60
C ILE A 56 -8.05 -4.41 -1.20
N ALA A 57 -7.23 -5.03 -0.38
CA ALA A 57 -7.06 -4.58 0.99
C ALA A 57 -5.90 -3.62 1.16
N LEU A 58 -4.92 -3.70 0.30
CA LEU A 58 -3.72 -2.86 0.42
C LEU A 58 -3.06 -2.73 -0.93
N THR A 59 -2.57 -1.54 -1.26
CA THR A 59 -1.83 -1.35 -2.49
C THR A 59 -0.42 -0.91 -2.14
N LEU A 60 0.56 -1.61 -2.71
CA LEU A 60 1.95 -1.24 -2.54
C LEU A 60 2.42 -0.55 -3.80
N ILE A 61 3.09 0.58 -3.62
CA ILE A 61 3.64 1.33 -4.74
C ILE A 61 5.15 1.37 -4.55
N ALA A 62 5.90 1.04 -5.60
CA ALA A 62 7.34 1.05 -5.51
C ALA A 62 7.84 2.48 -5.35
N LYS A 63 8.79 2.68 -4.45
CA LYS A 63 9.28 4.02 -4.16
C LYS A 63 10.07 4.62 -5.31
N ASP A 64 10.56 3.79 -6.24
CA ASP A 64 11.34 4.31 -7.35
C ASP A 64 10.49 4.60 -8.60
N MET A 65 9.17 4.59 -8.49
CA MET A 65 8.36 5.10 -9.55
C MET A 65 8.56 6.60 -9.61
N SER A 66 8.30 7.20 -10.75
CA SER A 66 8.47 8.64 -10.87
C SER A 66 7.48 9.32 -9.92
N LYS A 67 7.89 10.46 -9.40
CA LYS A 67 7.04 11.17 -8.47
C LYS A 67 5.70 11.49 -9.10
N LYS A 68 5.70 11.87 -10.36
CA LYS A 68 4.48 12.20 -11.06
C LYS A 68 3.53 11.01 -11.10
N SER A 69 4.05 9.85 -11.40
CA SER A 69 3.22 8.66 -11.47
C SER A 69 2.71 8.25 -10.10
N LYS A 70 3.57 8.33 -9.10
CA LYS A 70 3.15 7.99 -7.75
C LYS A 70 2.02 8.90 -7.28
N ASP A 71 2.17 10.20 -7.50
CA ASP A 71 1.17 11.15 -7.08
C ASP A 71 -0.15 10.91 -7.80
N ARG A 72 -0.07 10.62 -9.08
CA ARG A 72 -1.27 10.39 -9.86
C ARG A 72 -2.04 9.17 -9.37
N ILE A 73 -1.33 8.10 -9.14
CA ILE A 73 -1.96 6.87 -8.71
C ILE A 73 -2.52 7.00 -7.30
N GLU A 74 -1.74 7.60 -6.44
CA GLU A 74 -2.16 7.79 -5.08
C GLU A 74 -3.44 8.61 -5.01
N LYS A 75 -3.51 9.64 -5.84
CA LYS A 75 -4.67 10.48 -5.89
C LYS A 75 -5.89 9.72 -6.37
N LYS A 76 -5.72 8.89 -7.37
CA LYS A 76 -6.81 8.08 -7.87
C LYS A 76 -7.33 7.14 -6.79
N ILE A 77 -6.43 6.53 -6.07
CA ILE A 77 -6.82 5.60 -5.03
C ILE A 77 -7.57 6.31 -3.91
N ILE A 78 -7.06 7.44 -3.50
CA ILE A 78 -7.70 8.21 -2.45
C ILE A 78 -9.09 8.64 -2.86
N ASN A 79 -9.23 9.08 -4.11
CA ASN A 79 -10.53 9.49 -4.60
C ASN A 79 -11.54 8.35 -4.54
N ILE A 80 -11.11 7.16 -4.88
CA ILE A 80 -12.02 6.04 -4.85
C ILE A 80 -12.49 5.78 -3.42
N TYR A 81 -11.56 5.80 -2.47
CA TYR A 81 -11.92 5.55 -1.08
C TYR A 81 -12.83 6.64 -0.53
N GLU A 82 -12.57 7.88 -0.91
CA GLU A 82 -13.40 8.98 -0.45
C GLU A 82 -14.81 8.85 -1.00
N ASN A 83 -14.93 8.46 -2.24
CA ASN A 83 -16.25 8.30 -2.83
C ASN A 83 -17.00 7.14 -2.17
N LEU A 84 -16.30 6.08 -1.86
CA LEU A 84 -16.94 4.96 -1.21
C LEU A 84 -17.45 5.35 0.18
N ASN A 85 -16.66 6.11 0.90
CA ASN A 85 -17.06 6.55 2.20
C ASN A 85 -18.29 7.43 2.10
N TYR A 86 -18.27 8.34 1.17
CA TYR A 86 -19.37 9.26 1.00
C TYR A 86 -20.65 8.52 0.64
N ASN A 87 -20.54 7.59 -0.29
CA ASN A 87 -21.70 6.86 -0.74
C ASN A 87 -22.30 5.96 0.33
N ARG A 88 -21.45 5.39 1.15
CA ARG A 88 -21.95 4.53 2.17
C ARG A 88 -22.62 5.32 3.26
N ASN A 89 -22.18 6.51 3.43
CA ASN A 89 -22.77 7.34 4.44
C ASN A 89 -22.85 6.65 5.78
N THR A 90 -22.01 5.72 5.99
CA THR A 90 -22.05 5.03 7.22
C THR A 90 -21.03 5.60 8.06
N SER A 91 -21.23 6.74 8.38
CA SER A 91 -20.28 7.45 9.11
C SER A 91 -19.61 6.78 10.21
N LYS A 92 -20.17 5.83 10.77
CA LYS A 92 -19.53 5.20 11.84
C LYS A 92 -18.36 4.45 11.43
N ARG A 93 -18.26 4.04 10.20
CA ARG A 93 -17.16 3.30 9.80
C ARG A 93 -15.94 4.08 9.75
N LYS A 94 -14.93 3.72 10.40
CA LYS A 94 -13.70 4.40 10.39
C LYS A 94 -12.77 3.79 9.43
N ILE A 95 -13.12 3.77 8.21
CA ILE A 95 -12.27 3.23 7.20
C ILE A 95 -10.95 3.88 7.17
N SER A 96 -10.91 5.12 7.48
CA SER A 96 -9.66 5.85 7.41
C SER A 96 -8.62 5.37 8.38
N GLN A 97 -9.00 4.58 9.32
CA GLN A 97 -8.03 4.14 10.26
C GLN A 97 -7.14 3.06 9.69
N ASP A 98 -7.57 2.44 8.62
CA ASP A 98 -6.77 1.41 8.02
C ASP A 98 -5.84 2.00 6.98
N ILE A 99 -4.63 1.51 6.92
CA ILE A 99 -3.69 1.93 5.92
C ILE A 99 -4.06 1.22 4.64
N LYS A 100 -4.29 1.98 3.59
CA LYS A 100 -4.68 1.39 2.31
C LYS A 100 -3.59 1.43 1.26
N VAL A 101 -2.61 2.28 1.43
CA VAL A 101 -1.54 2.44 0.46
C VAL A 101 -0.22 2.57 1.18
N ILE A 102 0.79 1.91 0.70
CA ILE A 102 2.13 2.04 1.26
C ILE A 102 3.11 2.17 0.11
N ILE A 103 4.03 3.10 0.22
CA ILE A 103 5.08 3.25 -0.78
C ILE A 103 6.33 2.64 -0.17
N VAL A 104 6.74 1.52 -0.68
CA VAL A 104 7.85 0.79 -0.09
C VAL A 104 8.54 -0.10 -1.13
N GLY A 105 9.83 -0.24 -0.98
CA GLY A 105 10.60 -1.11 -1.83
C GLY A 105 10.78 -0.56 -3.23
N THR A 106 11.58 -1.26 -4.03
CA THR A 106 11.77 -0.86 -5.40
C THR A 106 10.91 -1.73 -6.29
N LYS A 107 10.73 -1.27 -7.52
CA LYS A 107 9.96 -2.03 -8.47
C LYS A 107 10.57 -3.43 -8.64
N GLU A 108 11.87 -3.47 -8.68
CA GLU A 108 12.55 -4.74 -8.88
C GLU A 108 12.38 -5.68 -7.70
N GLU A 109 12.54 -5.15 -6.51
CA GLU A 109 12.39 -5.98 -5.31
C GLU A 109 10.99 -6.55 -5.18
N ASN A 110 10.01 -5.69 -5.34
CA ASN A 110 8.63 -6.11 -5.17
C ASN A 110 8.21 -7.07 -6.27
N SER A 111 8.61 -6.78 -7.49
CA SER A 111 8.27 -7.66 -8.61
C SER A 111 8.89 -9.02 -8.45
N SER A 112 10.14 -9.03 -8.04
CA SER A 112 10.86 -10.28 -7.87
C SER A 112 10.20 -11.14 -6.80
N ALA A 113 9.77 -10.50 -5.72
CA ALA A 113 9.15 -11.24 -4.62
C ALA A 113 7.89 -11.97 -5.07
N VAL A 114 7.17 -11.43 -6.03
CA VAL A 114 5.96 -12.06 -6.51
C VAL A 114 6.19 -12.87 -7.78
N GLY A 115 7.45 -13.02 -8.17
CA GLY A 115 7.77 -13.82 -9.34
C GLY A 115 7.42 -13.19 -10.66
N LYS A 116 7.42 -11.87 -10.70
CA LYS A 116 7.09 -11.15 -11.92
C LYS A 116 8.16 -10.12 -12.23
N ILE A 117 7.97 -9.42 -13.33
CA ILE A 117 8.89 -8.38 -13.74
C ILE A 117 8.10 -7.12 -13.98
N ASN A 118 8.68 -6.01 -13.64
CA ASN A 118 8.10 -4.71 -13.98
C ASN A 118 6.70 -4.50 -13.41
N LYS A 119 6.55 -4.74 -12.11
CA LYS A 119 5.28 -4.52 -11.45
C LYS A 119 5.44 -3.45 -10.38
N PRO A 120 5.38 -2.18 -10.76
CA PRO A 120 5.58 -1.11 -9.78
C PRO A 120 4.42 -0.92 -8.81
N ILE A 121 3.25 -1.47 -9.13
CA ILE A 121 2.10 -1.39 -8.25
C ILE A 121 1.57 -2.79 -8.04
N ILE A 122 1.30 -3.12 -6.80
CA ILE A 122 0.84 -4.45 -6.45
C ILE A 122 -0.32 -4.33 -5.48
N GLY A 123 -1.42 -5.00 -5.76
CA GLY A 123 -2.58 -4.97 -4.89
C GLY A 123 -2.72 -6.27 -4.15
N ILE A 124 -2.95 -6.20 -2.85
CA ILE A 124 -3.13 -7.38 -2.01
C ILE A 124 -4.61 -7.59 -1.79
N LYS A 125 -5.11 -8.74 -2.16
CA LYS A 125 -6.53 -9.03 -2.05
C LYS A 125 -6.98 -9.55 -0.71
N ASP A 126 -6.08 -10.07 0.05
CA ASP A 126 -6.40 -10.72 1.32
C ASP A 126 -6.16 -9.77 2.48
N ARG A 127 -7.19 -9.57 3.29
CA ARG A 127 -7.11 -8.64 4.40
C ARG A 127 -6.07 -9.07 5.44
N ASN A 128 -5.99 -10.34 5.72
CA ASN A 128 -5.05 -10.81 6.72
C ASN A 128 -3.61 -10.68 6.27
N LEU A 129 -3.36 -10.96 4.99
CA LEU A 129 -2.03 -10.79 4.47
C LEU A 129 -1.66 -9.32 4.44
N ALA A 130 -2.62 -8.47 4.11
CA ALA A 130 -2.37 -7.03 4.11
C ALA A 130 -2.00 -6.57 5.51
N LYS A 131 -2.71 -7.04 6.51
CA LYS A 131 -2.41 -6.67 7.88
C LYS A 131 -1.03 -7.14 8.29
N GLY A 132 -0.66 -8.34 7.87
CA GLY A 132 0.65 -8.86 8.19
C GLY A 132 1.77 -8.02 7.58
N ILE A 133 1.56 -7.59 6.35
CA ILE A 133 2.55 -6.77 5.67
C ILE A 133 2.69 -5.42 6.37
N ILE A 134 1.57 -4.80 6.67
CA ILE A 134 1.59 -3.52 7.34
C ILE A 134 2.26 -3.65 8.70
N LYS A 135 1.92 -4.67 9.43
CA LYS A 135 2.50 -4.87 10.74
C LYS A 135 3.99 -5.08 10.68
N SER A 136 4.46 -5.86 9.70
CA SER A 136 5.89 -6.08 9.56
C SER A 136 6.64 -4.78 9.37
N ILE A 137 6.07 -3.89 8.58
CA ILE A 137 6.73 -2.64 8.28
C ILE A 137 6.65 -1.67 9.44
N LEU A 138 5.48 -1.53 10.03
CA LEU A 138 5.31 -0.56 11.09
C LEU A 138 5.90 -0.96 12.42
N GLU A 139 5.96 -2.24 12.67
CA GLU A 139 6.55 -2.70 13.90
C GLU A 139 7.98 -2.26 14.05
N GLU A 140 8.69 -2.27 12.94
CA GLU A 140 10.08 -1.86 12.99
C GLU A 140 10.19 -0.40 13.38
N ILE A 141 9.29 0.42 12.89
CA ILE A 141 9.32 1.84 13.19
C ILE A 141 8.95 2.10 14.63
N ASP A 142 7.92 1.45 15.09
CA ASP A 142 7.46 1.64 16.46
C ASP A 142 8.31 0.92 17.48
N GLY A 143 8.87 -0.15 17.12
CA GLY A 143 9.60 -0.98 18.03
C GLY A 143 10.94 -0.42 18.46
N GLU A 144 11.36 0.61 17.81
CA GLU A 144 12.60 1.21 18.21
C GLU A 144 12.45 2.13 19.36
#